data_1b973412c15c774345e18725180eb47a
#
_entry.id   1b973412c15c774345e18725180eb47a
#
_cell.length_a   1.000
_cell.length_b   1.000
_cell.length_c   1.000
_cell.angle_alpha   90.00
_cell.angle_beta   90.00
_cell.angle_gamma   90.00
#
_symmetry.space_group_name_H-M   'P 1'
#
loop_
_entity.id
_entity.type
_entity.pdbx_description
1 polymer ?
#
loop_
_entity_poly.entity_id
_entity_poly.type
_entity_poly.pdbx_seq_one_letter_code
_entity_poly.pdbx_strand_id
1 'polypeptide(L)'
;VNVNDDSLLDEKAVINYVEQIVSVDYSTEFKDNVRTPCLLKPENAAFKERFDKLWVYQITVNNIPIQKTYASEYDDKVLGGMQLFVLSDEKTQEELAWGWFALNRRAEQFNGLPFSFIRARHHNFQIGREDLLNSYHKTSTAAAYVVGEVHITHPNIQPTATRDGIEGGPDRIRLELALRKFFKNIYDLYNKASKFRSDVVDKVGSINTEVARLKLNLKGETDTEERKKIRDKIKEKEAGLI
;
A
#
# COMPACT_ATOMS: atom_id res chain seq x y z
N VAL A 1 -43.14 -2.99 14.32
CA VAL A 1 -41.71 -2.74 14.45
C VAL A 1 -41.36 -1.68 13.41
N ASN A 2 -41.17 -0.43 13.84
CA ASN A 2 -40.65 0.62 12.98
C ASN A 2 -39.16 0.29 12.71
N VAL A 3 -38.89 -0.29 11.57
CA VAL A 3 -37.51 -0.46 11.08
C VAL A 3 -37.17 0.85 10.38
N ASN A 4 -36.80 1.85 11.18
CA ASN A 4 -36.23 3.11 10.69
C ASN A 4 -34.69 3.06 10.70
N ASP A 5 -34.13 1.90 10.52
CA ASP A 5 -32.69 1.76 10.30
C ASP A 5 -32.47 1.35 8.83
N ASP A 6 -32.55 2.33 7.96
CA ASP A 6 -32.38 2.18 6.51
C ASP A 6 -30.95 1.75 6.12
N SER A 7 -30.02 1.66 7.08
CA SER A 7 -28.60 1.36 6.82
C SER A 7 -28.36 -0.04 6.24
N LEU A 8 -29.18 -1.02 6.62
CA LEU A 8 -29.09 -2.39 6.08
C LEU A 8 -29.76 -2.55 4.70
N LEU A 9 -30.56 -1.58 4.29
CA LEU A 9 -31.24 -1.55 2.99
C LEU A 9 -30.58 -0.55 2.03
N ASP A 10 -29.56 0.19 2.47
CA ASP A 10 -28.80 1.05 1.58
C ASP A 10 -27.93 0.23 0.64
N GLU A 11 -28.26 0.30 -0.65
CA GLU A 11 -27.53 -0.39 -1.72
C GLU A 11 -26.02 -0.12 -1.65
N LYS A 12 -25.61 1.13 -1.38
CA LYS A 12 -24.21 1.50 -1.27
C LYS A 12 -23.51 0.81 -0.09
N ALA A 13 -24.20 0.72 1.04
CA ALA A 13 -23.67 0.01 2.21
C ALA A 13 -23.51 -1.48 1.94
N VAL A 14 -24.48 -2.11 1.26
CA VAL A 14 -24.38 -3.52 0.85
C VAL A 14 -23.25 -3.74 -0.13
N ILE A 15 -23.10 -2.90 -1.15
CA ILE A 15 -22.00 -2.98 -2.12
C ILE A 15 -20.66 -2.87 -1.39
N ASN A 16 -20.45 -1.85 -0.57
CA ASN A 16 -19.23 -1.65 0.18
C ASN A 16 -18.89 -2.84 1.09
N TYR A 17 -19.89 -3.41 1.75
CA TYR A 17 -19.71 -4.60 2.58
C TYR A 17 -19.26 -5.81 1.76
N VAL A 18 -19.93 -6.09 0.64
CA VAL A 18 -19.61 -7.23 -0.22
C VAL A 18 -18.21 -7.09 -0.82
N GLU A 19 -17.86 -5.93 -1.35
CA GLU A 19 -16.52 -5.65 -1.90
C GLU A 19 -15.41 -5.92 -0.90
N GLN A 20 -15.64 -5.56 0.35
CA GLN A 20 -14.61 -5.63 1.38
C GLN A 20 -14.50 -7.01 2.01
N ILE A 21 -15.64 -7.61 2.38
CA ILE A 21 -15.69 -8.80 3.23
C ILE A 21 -15.74 -10.09 2.42
N VAL A 22 -16.52 -10.08 1.34
CA VAL A 22 -16.77 -11.30 0.57
C VAL A 22 -15.63 -11.59 -0.41
N SER A 23 -15.48 -12.84 -0.76
CA SER A 23 -14.50 -13.30 -1.74
C SER A 23 -14.95 -12.97 -3.16
N VAL A 24 -14.86 -11.70 -3.54
CA VAL A 24 -15.06 -11.24 -4.93
C VAL A 24 -13.73 -10.99 -5.61
N ASP A 25 -13.73 -10.95 -6.94
CA ASP A 25 -12.54 -10.72 -7.74
C ASP A 25 -12.08 -9.24 -7.65
N TYR A 26 -10.86 -8.99 -8.02
CA TYR A 26 -10.36 -7.63 -8.20
C TYR A 26 -10.99 -6.99 -9.44
N SER A 27 -11.15 -5.67 -9.41
CA SER A 27 -11.60 -4.91 -10.57
C SER A 27 -10.66 -5.10 -11.76
N THR A 28 -11.21 -4.97 -12.96
CA THR A 28 -10.41 -5.04 -14.20
C THR A 28 -9.30 -4.00 -14.18
N GLU A 29 -9.62 -2.79 -13.74
CA GLU A 29 -8.66 -1.71 -13.62
C GLU A 29 -7.47 -2.04 -12.71
N PHE A 30 -7.71 -2.62 -11.51
CA PHE A 30 -6.64 -3.08 -10.65
C PHE A 30 -5.83 -4.22 -11.28
N LYS A 31 -6.51 -5.17 -11.94
CA LYS A 31 -5.82 -6.28 -12.61
C LYS A 31 -4.88 -5.77 -13.71
N ASP A 32 -5.34 -4.87 -14.56
CA ASP A 32 -4.59 -4.42 -15.72
C ASP A 32 -3.47 -3.43 -15.36
N ASN A 33 -3.74 -2.49 -14.46
CA ASN A 33 -2.81 -1.39 -14.16
C ASN A 33 -1.84 -1.70 -13.00
N VAL A 34 -2.20 -2.61 -12.09
CA VAL A 34 -1.42 -2.87 -10.86
C VAL A 34 -0.93 -4.31 -10.80
N ARG A 35 -1.84 -5.29 -10.85
CA ARG A 35 -1.51 -6.70 -10.64
C ARG A 35 -0.72 -7.28 -11.81
N THR A 36 -1.22 -7.16 -13.04
CA THR A 36 -0.58 -7.77 -14.22
C THR A 36 0.83 -7.24 -14.46
N PRO A 37 1.11 -5.92 -14.43
CA PRO A 37 2.47 -5.42 -14.56
C PRO A 37 3.42 -5.94 -13.47
N CYS A 38 2.90 -6.16 -12.25
CA CYS A 38 3.69 -6.75 -11.18
C CYS A 38 4.02 -8.24 -11.45
N LEU A 39 3.03 -9.02 -11.90
CA LEU A 39 3.18 -10.46 -12.15
C LEU A 39 3.99 -10.79 -13.40
N LEU A 40 4.16 -9.86 -14.34
CA LEU A 40 5.01 -10.03 -15.52
C LEU A 40 6.51 -10.01 -15.18
N LYS A 41 6.88 -9.56 -13.99
CA LYS A 41 8.28 -9.61 -13.55
C LYS A 41 8.69 -11.05 -13.27
N PRO A 42 9.86 -11.50 -13.77
CA PRO A 42 10.32 -12.91 -13.62
C PRO A 42 10.35 -13.39 -12.16
N GLU A 43 10.75 -12.52 -11.23
CA GLU A 43 10.82 -12.83 -9.80
C GLU A 43 9.43 -13.07 -9.16
N ASN A 44 8.37 -12.63 -9.80
CA ASN A 44 7.00 -12.74 -9.33
C ASN A 44 6.18 -13.87 -9.98
N ALA A 45 6.77 -14.63 -10.88
CA ALA A 45 6.07 -15.67 -11.65
C ALA A 45 5.32 -16.70 -10.77
N ALA A 46 5.89 -17.09 -9.64
CA ALA A 46 5.26 -18.04 -8.71
C ALA A 46 3.97 -17.50 -8.06
N PHE A 47 3.77 -16.18 -8.01
CA PHE A 47 2.55 -15.58 -7.44
C PHE A 47 1.37 -15.60 -8.40
N LYS A 48 1.60 -15.72 -9.72
CA LYS A 48 0.51 -15.82 -10.68
C LYS A 48 -0.42 -16.99 -10.34
N GLU A 49 0.15 -18.18 -10.11
CA GLU A 49 -0.62 -19.36 -9.74
C GLU A 49 -1.41 -19.17 -8.43
N ARG A 50 -0.85 -18.40 -7.47
CA ARG A 50 -1.54 -18.10 -6.21
C ARG A 50 -2.75 -17.23 -6.42
N PHE A 51 -2.65 -16.20 -7.27
CA PHE A 51 -3.80 -15.37 -7.63
C PHE A 51 -4.84 -16.12 -8.44
N ASP A 52 -4.41 -16.99 -9.36
CA ASP A 52 -5.31 -17.79 -10.20
C ASP A 52 -6.09 -18.85 -9.38
N LYS A 53 -5.53 -19.30 -8.24
CA LYS A 53 -6.17 -20.20 -7.29
C LYS A 53 -7.07 -19.52 -6.25
N LEU A 54 -7.12 -18.19 -6.23
CA LEU A 54 -8.02 -17.50 -5.31
C LEU A 54 -9.47 -17.87 -5.65
N TRP A 55 -10.15 -18.34 -4.64
CA TRP A 55 -11.60 -18.60 -4.77
C TRP A 55 -12.33 -17.27 -4.89
N VAL A 56 -13.14 -17.10 -5.91
CA VAL A 56 -13.89 -15.87 -6.17
C VAL A 56 -15.34 -16.20 -6.53
N TYR A 57 -16.27 -15.41 -6.02
CA TYR A 57 -17.68 -15.45 -6.38
C TYR A 57 -18.00 -14.30 -7.33
N GLN A 58 -18.86 -14.58 -8.30
CA GLN A 58 -19.47 -13.55 -9.13
C GLN A 58 -20.76 -13.08 -8.44
N ILE A 59 -20.72 -11.90 -7.89
CA ILE A 59 -21.84 -11.29 -7.17
C ILE A 59 -22.26 -10.03 -7.91
N THR A 60 -23.57 -9.85 -8.04
CA THR A 60 -24.18 -8.61 -8.57
C THR A 60 -25.19 -8.07 -7.57
N VAL A 61 -25.25 -6.76 -7.44
CA VAL A 61 -26.29 -6.03 -6.72
C VAL A 61 -26.96 -5.12 -7.74
N ASN A 62 -28.27 -5.29 -7.94
CA ASN A 62 -29.04 -4.55 -8.96
C ASN A 62 -28.39 -4.60 -10.36
N ASN A 63 -27.91 -5.76 -10.78
CA ASN A 63 -27.17 -6.02 -12.03
C ASN A 63 -25.79 -5.34 -12.13
N ILE A 64 -25.28 -4.72 -11.06
CA ILE A 64 -23.93 -4.17 -10.99
C ILE A 64 -23.00 -5.26 -10.47
N PRO A 65 -21.96 -5.67 -11.22
CA PRO A 65 -20.99 -6.64 -10.74
C PRO A 65 -20.15 -6.03 -9.62
N ILE A 66 -20.03 -6.77 -8.52
CA ILE A 66 -19.26 -6.34 -7.35
C ILE A 66 -17.85 -6.89 -7.44
N GLN A 67 -16.87 -6.01 -7.30
CA GLN A 67 -15.44 -6.31 -7.41
C GLN A 67 -14.66 -5.49 -6.38
N LYS A 68 -13.46 -5.94 -6.01
CA LYS A 68 -12.55 -5.16 -5.19
C LYS A 68 -11.96 -4.02 -6.01
N THR A 69 -12.29 -2.78 -5.68
CA THR A 69 -12.04 -1.58 -6.47
C THR A 69 -10.75 -0.84 -6.08
N TYR A 70 -9.69 -1.56 -5.69
CA TYR A 70 -8.42 -0.96 -5.24
C TYR A 70 -7.84 0.11 -6.18
N ALA A 71 -8.08 0.04 -7.49
CA ALA A 71 -7.51 0.98 -8.44
C ALA A 71 -8.42 2.18 -8.74
N SER A 72 -9.74 2.04 -8.65
CA SER A 72 -10.68 3.14 -8.91
C SER A 72 -10.64 4.20 -7.81
N GLU A 73 -10.32 3.80 -6.58
CA GLU A 73 -10.15 4.69 -5.43
C GLU A 73 -8.70 5.21 -5.33
N TYR A 74 -7.75 4.42 -5.83
CA TYR A 74 -6.31 4.72 -5.81
C TYR A 74 -5.83 4.89 -7.24
N ASP A 75 -5.93 6.10 -7.77
CA ASP A 75 -5.28 6.49 -9.03
C ASP A 75 -3.87 5.84 -9.10
N ASP A 76 -3.48 5.28 -10.23
CA ASP A 76 -2.14 4.69 -10.47
C ASP A 76 -0.99 5.61 -10.05
N LYS A 77 -1.24 6.93 -10.00
CA LYS A 77 -0.35 7.95 -9.43
C LYS A 77 -0.19 7.88 -7.92
N VAL A 78 -1.11 7.24 -7.21
CA VAL A 78 -1.11 7.15 -5.73
C VAL A 78 -0.47 5.87 -5.25
N LEU A 79 -0.71 4.73 -5.91
CA LEU A 79 -0.09 3.48 -5.54
C LEU A 79 1.37 3.42 -6.00
N GLY A 80 2.26 3.20 -5.05
CA GLY A 80 3.69 2.97 -5.31
C GLY A 80 3.93 1.53 -5.68
N GLY A 81 3.58 1.04 -6.80
CA GLY A 81 3.86 -0.31 -7.30
C GLY A 81 3.60 -1.46 -6.29
N MET A 82 2.93 -2.49 -6.74
CA MET A 82 2.60 -3.66 -5.92
C MET A 82 3.86 -4.44 -5.55
N GLN A 83 4.00 -4.80 -4.27
CA GLN A 83 5.04 -5.66 -3.73
C GLN A 83 4.41 -6.98 -3.26
N LEU A 84 5.02 -8.10 -3.64
CA LEU A 84 4.56 -9.44 -3.26
C LEU A 84 5.43 -10.00 -2.14
N PHE A 85 4.86 -10.79 -1.25
CA PHE A 85 5.59 -11.38 -0.14
C PHE A 85 5.01 -12.73 0.29
N VAL A 86 5.87 -13.52 0.95
CA VAL A 86 5.49 -14.75 1.66
C VAL A 86 5.87 -14.58 3.13
N LEU A 87 5.00 -14.98 4.01
CA LEU A 87 5.26 -15.08 5.44
C LEU A 87 5.53 -16.55 5.78
N SER A 88 6.73 -16.81 6.27
CA SER A 88 7.15 -18.15 6.69
C SER A 88 7.58 -18.14 8.15
N ASP A 89 7.44 -19.25 8.80
CA ASP A 89 8.05 -19.48 10.11
C ASP A 89 9.57 -19.42 10.03
N GLU A 90 10.22 -18.71 10.93
CA GLU A 90 11.67 -18.54 10.87
C GLU A 90 12.45 -19.83 11.09
N LYS A 91 11.89 -20.76 11.89
CA LYS A 91 12.59 -21.98 12.27
C LYS A 91 12.37 -23.11 11.28
N THR A 92 11.14 -23.30 10.86
CA THR A 92 10.75 -24.41 9.98
C THR A 92 10.75 -24.04 8.50
N GLN A 93 10.78 -22.74 8.16
CA GLN A 93 10.61 -22.20 6.81
C GLN A 93 9.24 -22.56 6.18
N GLU A 94 8.32 -23.07 6.98
CA GLU A 94 6.98 -23.41 6.54
C GLU A 94 6.20 -22.15 6.20
N GLU A 95 5.49 -22.14 5.07
CA GLU A 95 4.65 -21.03 4.65
C GLU A 95 3.41 -20.93 5.53
N LEU A 96 3.17 -19.74 6.07
CA LEU A 96 2.02 -19.40 6.90
C LEU A 96 0.98 -18.59 6.13
N ALA A 97 1.45 -17.68 5.32
CA ALA A 97 0.62 -16.79 4.51
C ALA A 97 1.43 -16.21 3.35
N TRP A 98 0.74 -15.67 2.37
CA TRP A 98 1.32 -14.84 1.32
C TRP A 98 0.47 -13.58 1.14
N GLY A 99 0.96 -12.62 0.40
CA GLY A 99 0.17 -11.42 0.18
C GLY A 99 0.83 -10.42 -0.75
N TRP A 100 0.21 -9.27 -0.77
CA TRP A 100 0.71 -8.12 -1.49
C TRP A 100 0.46 -6.85 -0.68
N PHE A 101 1.28 -5.83 -0.93
CA PHE A 101 1.06 -4.49 -0.42
C PHE A 101 1.53 -3.44 -1.41
N ALA A 102 1.01 -2.23 -1.25
CA ALA A 102 1.49 -1.04 -1.94
C ALA A 102 1.57 0.13 -0.96
N LEU A 103 2.56 0.99 -1.15
CA LEU A 103 2.72 2.23 -0.40
C LEU A 103 2.14 3.40 -1.18
N ASN A 104 1.66 4.43 -0.48
CA ASN A 104 1.26 5.66 -1.12
C ASN A 104 2.49 6.42 -1.66
N ARG A 105 2.50 6.71 -2.96
CA ARG A 105 3.59 7.46 -3.62
C ARG A 105 3.75 8.87 -3.09
N ARG A 106 2.64 9.52 -2.72
CA ARG A 106 2.62 10.90 -2.22
C ARG A 106 2.95 11.01 -0.73
N ALA A 107 3.19 9.89 -0.06
CA ALA A 107 3.34 9.82 1.39
C ALA A 107 2.14 10.39 2.17
N GLU A 108 0.96 10.29 1.59
CA GLU A 108 -0.32 10.62 2.22
C GLU A 108 -0.93 9.37 2.85
N GLN A 109 -1.79 9.54 3.83
CA GLN A 109 -2.49 8.44 4.46
C GLN A 109 -3.66 7.98 3.59
N PHE A 110 -3.92 6.66 3.59
CA PHE A 110 -5.10 6.08 2.96
C PHE A 110 -6.36 6.14 3.85
N ASN A 111 -6.34 6.91 4.94
CA ASN A 111 -7.46 7.01 5.87
C ASN A 111 -8.74 7.48 5.18
N GLY A 112 -9.84 6.81 5.53
CA GLY A 112 -11.17 7.12 5.00
C GLY A 112 -11.45 6.57 3.61
N LEU A 113 -10.49 5.85 3.01
CA LEU A 113 -10.73 5.13 1.77
C LEU A 113 -11.22 3.70 2.05
N PRO A 114 -12.10 3.13 1.21
CA PRO A 114 -12.73 1.82 1.44
C PRO A 114 -11.73 0.68 1.65
N PHE A 115 -10.57 0.74 1.02
CA PHE A 115 -9.55 -0.30 1.07
C PHE A 115 -8.25 0.13 1.77
N SER A 116 -8.35 0.95 2.81
CA SER A 116 -7.20 1.28 3.66
C SER A 116 -6.67 0.05 4.41
N PHE A 117 -5.40 0.12 4.82
CA PHE A 117 -4.67 -0.90 5.58
C PHE A 117 -4.37 -2.19 4.81
N ILE A 118 -3.59 -3.06 5.45
CA ILE A 118 -3.40 -4.45 4.98
C ILE A 118 -4.43 -5.33 5.67
N ARG A 119 -5.25 -6.02 4.88
CA ARG A 119 -6.36 -6.84 5.36
C ARG A 119 -5.99 -8.31 5.46
N ALA A 120 -6.42 -8.96 6.53
CA ALA A 120 -6.30 -10.41 6.66
C ALA A 120 -7.40 -11.12 5.89
N ARG A 121 -7.02 -12.16 5.12
CA ARG A 121 -7.96 -12.98 4.35
C ARG A 121 -7.70 -14.47 4.58
N HIS A 122 -8.77 -15.23 4.61
CA HIS A 122 -8.74 -16.69 4.60
C HIS A 122 -9.74 -17.19 3.55
N HIS A 123 -9.28 -18.00 2.59
CA HIS A 123 -10.04 -18.36 1.38
C HIS A 123 -10.58 -17.13 0.65
N ASN A 124 -9.80 -16.06 0.62
CA ASN A 124 -10.13 -14.75 0.05
C ASN A 124 -11.26 -13.96 0.74
N PHE A 125 -11.91 -14.51 1.79
CA PHE A 125 -12.79 -13.75 2.66
C PHE A 125 -12.01 -12.97 3.72
N GLN A 126 -12.46 -11.77 4.03
CA GLN A 126 -11.84 -10.98 5.11
C GLN A 126 -12.04 -11.64 6.47
N ILE A 127 -11.01 -11.57 7.31
CA ILE A 127 -11.05 -11.92 8.72
C ILE A 127 -11.00 -10.62 9.51
N GLY A 128 -11.90 -10.49 10.47
CA GLY A 128 -11.98 -9.33 11.35
C GLY A 128 -12.27 -8.03 10.63
N ARG A 129 -12.04 -6.94 11.34
CA ARG A 129 -12.14 -5.60 10.80
C ARG A 129 -10.95 -5.29 9.88
N GLU A 130 -11.08 -4.23 9.12
CA GLU A 130 -10.03 -3.73 8.20
C GLU A 130 -8.69 -3.45 8.90
N ASP A 131 -8.73 -3.09 10.18
CA ASP A 131 -7.60 -2.74 11.02
C ASP A 131 -7.06 -3.90 11.88
N LEU A 132 -7.53 -5.14 11.68
CA LEU A 132 -7.14 -6.33 12.46
C LEU A 132 -5.62 -6.46 12.60
N LEU A 133 -4.89 -6.22 11.53
CA LEU A 133 -3.44 -6.37 11.50
C LEU A 133 -2.67 -5.12 11.98
N ASN A 134 -3.37 -4.02 12.28
CA ASN A 134 -2.71 -2.76 12.67
C ASN A 134 -1.96 -2.87 14.01
N SER A 135 -2.39 -3.79 14.89
CA SER A 135 -1.70 -4.07 16.16
C SER A 135 -0.28 -4.64 16.01
N TYR A 136 0.06 -5.15 14.83
CA TYR A 136 1.40 -5.66 14.52
C TYR A 136 2.33 -4.59 13.95
N HIS A 137 1.82 -3.44 13.53
CA HIS A 137 2.64 -2.30 13.13
C HIS A 137 3.35 -1.68 14.34
N LYS A 138 4.54 -1.13 14.10
CA LYS A 138 5.31 -0.42 15.13
C LYS A 138 4.58 0.84 15.61
N THR A 139 3.86 1.51 14.73
CA THR A 139 3.01 2.66 15.03
C THR A 139 1.72 2.58 14.21
N SER A 140 0.60 3.03 14.79
CA SER A 140 -0.68 3.11 14.07
C SER A 140 -0.60 4.04 12.83
N THR A 141 0.20 5.09 12.93
CA THR A 141 0.44 6.00 11.82
C THR A 141 1.02 5.28 10.60
N ALA A 142 1.97 4.35 10.80
CA ALA A 142 2.58 3.61 9.69
C ALA A 142 1.56 2.75 8.92
N ALA A 143 0.56 2.20 9.61
CA ALA A 143 -0.49 1.40 8.99
C ALA A 143 -1.30 2.19 7.94
N ALA A 144 -1.47 3.49 8.16
CA ALA A 144 -2.28 4.34 7.28
C ALA A 144 -1.62 4.65 5.91
N TYR A 145 -0.34 4.34 5.74
CA TYR A 145 0.40 4.58 4.49
C TYR A 145 0.51 3.35 3.59
N VAL A 146 -0.11 2.26 3.97
CA VAL A 146 -0.02 0.99 3.26
C VAL A 146 -1.39 0.38 3.06
N VAL A 147 -1.57 -0.24 1.90
CA VAL A 147 -2.76 -1.02 1.54
C VAL A 147 -2.33 -2.38 1.02
N GLY A 148 -3.18 -3.38 1.18
CA GLY A 148 -2.87 -4.71 0.67
C GLY A 148 -3.71 -5.82 1.30
N GLU A 149 -3.29 -7.04 1.05
CA GLU A 149 -3.94 -8.24 1.57
C GLU A 149 -2.89 -9.27 2.03
N VAL A 150 -3.17 -9.92 3.15
CA VAL A 150 -2.47 -11.11 3.65
C VAL A 150 -3.43 -12.29 3.53
N HIS A 151 -3.12 -13.25 2.67
CA HIS A 151 -3.87 -14.48 2.49
C HIS A 151 -3.28 -15.57 3.36
N ILE A 152 -3.97 -15.94 4.42
CA ILE A 152 -3.57 -17.01 5.33
C ILE A 152 -3.86 -18.35 4.65
N THR A 153 -2.82 -19.15 4.46
CA THR A 153 -2.86 -20.41 3.71
C THR A 153 -2.52 -21.64 4.55
N HIS A 154 -1.92 -21.43 5.73
CA HIS A 154 -1.57 -22.53 6.61
C HIS A 154 -2.83 -23.22 7.17
N PRO A 155 -2.95 -24.56 7.05
CA PRO A 155 -4.20 -25.28 7.34
C PRO A 155 -4.65 -25.21 8.81
N ASN A 156 -3.70 -25.07 9.74
CA ASN A 156 -4.01 -24.97 11.17
C ASN A 156 -4.31 -23.55 11.65
N ILE A 157 -4.23 -22.55 10.77
CA ILE A 157 -4.55 -21.16 11.12
C ILE A 157 -5.93 -20.84 10.57
N GLN A 158 -6.92 -20.91 11.43
CA GLN A 158 -8.32 -20.73 11.07
C GLN A 158 -8.88 -19.42 11.65
N PRO A 159 -9.85 -18.81 10.98
CA PRO A 159 -10.61 -17.71 11.57
C PRO A 159 -11.50 -18.25 12.71
N THR A 160 -11.82 -17.39 13.66
CA THR A 160 -12.86 -17.66 14.66
C THR A 160 -14.20 -17.95 13.98
N ALA A 161 -15.12 -18.61 14.68
CA ALA A 161 -16.46 -18.94 14.16
C ALA A 161 -17.23 -17.68 13.70
N THR A 162 -17.04 -16.56 14.36
CA THR A 162 -17.62 -15.24 14.02
C THR A 162 -16.80 -14.50 12.97
N ARG A 163 -15.64 -15.03 12.58
CA ARG A 163 -14.67 -14.42 11.66
C ARG A 163 -14.15 -13.02 12.10
N ASP A 164 -14.28 -12.69 13.38
CA ASP A 164 -13.78 -11.42 13.95
C ASP A 164 -12.29 -11.45 14.28
N GLY A 165 -11.65 -12.61 14.19
CA GLY A 165 -10.24 -12.80 14.47
C GLY A 165 -9.70 -14.14 13.98
N ILE A 166 -8.53 -14.49 14.47
CA ILE A 166 -7.85 -15.78 14.20
C ILE A 166 -7.90 -16.62 15.48
N GLU A 167 -8.26 -17.90 15.36
CA GLU A 167 -8.30 -18.82 16.49
C GLU A 167 -6.96 -18.93 17.19
N GLY A 168 -7.01 -19.14 18.52
CA GLY A 168 -5.82 -19.31 19.34
C GLY A 168 -5.10 -20.63 19.00
N GLY A 169 -3.77 -20.63 19.15
CA GLY A 169 -2.97 -21.84 18.95
C GLY A 169 -1.50 -21.52 18.66
N PRO A 170 -0.64 -22.54 18.62
CA PRO A 170 0.79 -22.36 18.38
C PRO A 170 1.08 -21.77 16.99
N ASP A 171 0.34 -22.17 15.96
CA ASP A 171 0.55 -21.71 14.59
C ASP A 171 0.10 -20.24 14.40
N ARG A 172 -0.91 -19.80 15.16
CA ARG A 172 -1.24 -18.36 15.25
C ARG A 172 -0.07 -17.56 15.81
N ILE A 173 0.61 -18.03 16.86
CA ILE A 173 1.77 -17.34 17.45
C ILE A 173 2.89 -17.22 16.41
N ARG A 174 3.13 -18.27 15.63
CA ARG A 174 4.11 -18.28 14.52
C ARG A 174 3.76 -17.20 13.48
N LEU A 175 2.49 -17.14 13.07
CA LEU A 175 2.00 -16.11 12.14
C LEU A 175 2.17 -14.70 12.72
N GLU A 176 1.83 -14.48 13.99
CA GLU A 176 1.99 -13.19 14.66
C GLU A 176 3.44 -12.71 14.68
N LEU A 177 4.39 -13.61 14.93
CA LEU A 177 5.82 -13.31 14.89
C LEU A 177 6.27 -12.92 13.46
N ALA A 178 5.83 -13.68 12.46
CA ALA A 178 6.12 -13.38 11.06
C ALA A 178 5.51 -12.02 10.62
N LEU A 179 4.27 -11.72 11.04
CA LEU A 179 3.61 -10.43 10.79
C LEU A 179 4.37 -9.26 11.45
N ARG A 180 4.79 -9.39 12.72
CA ARG A 180 5.57 -8.34 13.40
C ARG A 180 6.87 -8.03 12.68
N LYS A 181 7.58 -9.06 12.22
CA LYS A 181 8.81 -8.89 11.43
C LYS A 181 8.53 -8.21 10.10
N PHE A 182 7.48 -8.66 9.40
CA PHE A 182 7.05 -8.08 8.13
C PHE A 182 6.70 -6.59 8.27
N PHE A 183 5.85 -6.24 9.23
CA PHE A 183 5.45 -4.85 9.44
C PHE A 183 6.60 -3.95 9.91
N LYS A 184 7.55 -4.51 10.66
CA LYS A 184 8.79 -3.80 10.98
C LYS A 184 9.58 -3.46 9.70
N ASN A 185 9.70 -4.41 8.77
CA ASN A 185 10.40 -4.17 7.51
C ASN A 185 9.68 -3.10 6.66
N ILE A 186 8.35 -3.12 6.58
CA ILE A 186 7.56 -2.08 5.90
C ILE A 186 7.80 -0.71 6.56
N TYR A 187 7.79 -0.65 7.89
CA TYR A 187 8.06 0.60 8.62
C TYR A 187 9.47 1.14 8.32
N ASP A 188 10.47 0.27 8.31
CA ASP A 188 11.85 0.66 8.02
C ASP A 188 11.99 1.14 6.56
N LEU A 189 11.31 0.49 5.61
CA LEU A 189 11.24 0.89 4.21
C LEU A 189 10.59 2.27 4.05
N TYR A 190 9.45 2.48 4.72
CA TYR A 190 8.74 3.75 4.72
C TYR A 190 9.60 4.89 5.25
N ASN A 191 10.28 4.67 6.38
CA ASN A 191 11.15 5.68 7.00
C ASN A 191 12.35 6.03 6.11
N LYS A 192 12.98 5.02 5.49
CA LYS A 192 14.07 5.26 4.52
C LYS A 192 13.58 6.12 3.34
N ALA A 193 12.42 5.78 2.78
CA ALA A 193 11.83 6.54 1.69
C ALA A 193 11.42 7.96 2.11
N SER A 194 10.89 8.14 3.31
CA SER A 194 10.54 9.44 3.88
C SER A 194 11.77 10.31 4.10
N LYS A 195 12.83 9.75 4.71
CA LYS A 195 14.09 10.44 4.90
C LYS A 195 14.72 10.88 3.57
N PHE A 196 14.76 9.97 2.60
CA PHE A 196 15.29 10.28 1.27
C PHE A 196 14.52 11.46 0.63
N ARG A 197 13.18 11.48 0.71
CA ARG A 197 12.38 12.61 0.21
C ARG A 197 12.72 13.91 0.92
N SER A 198 12.85 13.90 2.25
CA SER A 198 13.24 15.09 3.03
C SER A 198 14.60 15.60 2.59
N ASP A 199 15.59 14.72 2.52
CA ASP A 199 16.96 15.07 2.12
C ASP A 199 17.00 15.69 0.69
N VAL A 200 16.16 15.17 -0.24
CA VAL A 200 16.02 15.74 -1.60
C VAL A 200 15.38 17.11 -1.56
N VAL A 201 14.29 17.29 -0.81
CA VAL A 201 13.59 18.59 -0.68
C VAL A 201 14.52 19.63 -0.07
N ASP A 202 15.26 19.29 0.98
CA ASP A 202 16.20 20.20 1.64
C ASP A 202 17.34 20.59 0.69
N LYS A 203 17.87 19.62 -0.07
CA LYS A 203 18.92 19.88 -1.06
C LYS A 203 18.41 20.80 -2.19
N VAL A 204 17.23 20.53 -2.74
CA VAL A 204 16.58 21.37 -3.75
C VAL A 204 16.33 22.78 -3.20
N GLY A 205 15.83 22.89 -1.97
CA GLY A 205 15.62 24.17 -1.29
C GLY A 205 16.90 24.99 -1.13
N SER A 206 18.00 24.33 -0.72
CA SER A 206 19.30 24.98 -0.57
C SER A 206 19.86 25.48 -1.91
N ILE A 207 19.77 24.67 -2.97
CA ILE A 207 20.20 25.04 -4.33
C ILE A 207 19.38 26.23 -4.85
N ASN A 208 18.06 26.20 -4.70
CA ASN A 208 17.20 27.29 -5.14
C ASN A 208 17.52 28.60 -4.41
N THR A 209 17.80 28.54 -3.10
CA THR A 209 18.19 29.71 -2.32
C THR A 209 19.53 30.27 -2.82
N GLU A 210 20.51 29.41 -3.10
CA GLU A 210 21.81 29.83 -3.61
C GLU A 210 21.71 30.44 -5.01
N VAL A 211 20.92 29.82 -5.91
CA VAL A 211 20.63 30.35 -7.25
C VAL A 211 19.93 31.70 -7.18
N ALA A 212 18.98 31.89 -6.28
CA ALA A 212 18.33 33.19 -6.08
C ALA A 212 19.31 34.27 -5.64
N ARG A 213 20.21 33.92 -4.71
CA ARG A 213 21.29 34.83 -4.26
C ARG A 213 22.24 35.20 -5.41
N LEU A 214 22.67 34.22 -6.21
CA LEU A 214 23.53 34.46 -7.38
C LEU A 214 22.84 35.33 -8.43
N LYS A 215 21.54 35.14 -8.69
CA LYS A 215 20.74 35.99 -9.58
C LYS A 215 20.63 37.44 -9.08
N LEU A 216 20.52 37.62 -7.77
CA LEU A 216 20.55 38.96 -7.15
C LEU A 216 21.89 39.62 -7.33
N ASN A 217 23.00 38.93 -7.05
CA ASN A 217 24.36 39.43 -7.25
C ASN A 217 24.62 39.79 -8.72
N LEU A 218 24.13 38.98 -9.67
CA LEU A 218 24.24 39.24 -11.10
C LEU A 218 23.54 40.54 -11.52
N LYS A 219 22.46 40.95 -10.85
CA LYS A 219 21.77 42.23 -11.13
C LYS A 219 22.58 43.44 -10.68
N GLY A 220 23.31 43.29 -9.57
CA GLY A 220 24.13 44.39 -9.02
C GLY A 220 25.55 44.48 -9.61
N GLU A 221 26.02 43.44 -10.31
CA GLU A 221 27.37 43.37 -10.84
C GLU A 221 27.46 44.08 -12.20
N THR A 222 28.49 44.93 -12.35
CA THR A 222 28.75 45.72 -13.56
C THR A 222 29.95 45.19 -14.36
N ASP A 223 30.83 44.42 -13.72
CA ASP A 223 32.02 43.84 -14.38
C ASP A 223 31.60 42.65 -15.28
N THR A 224 32.03 42.67 -16.53
CA THR A 224 31.66 41.68 -17.56
C THR A 224 32.21 40.29 -17.27
N GLU A 225 33.44 40.20 -16.78
CA GLU A 225 34.08 38.93 -16.43
C GLU A 225 33.40 38.28 -15.20
N GLU A 226 33.13 39.05 -14.15
CA GLU A 226 32.44 38.58 -12.96
C GLU A 226 30.99 38.17 -13.27
N ARG A 227 30.29 38.90 -14.12
CA ARG A 227 28.96 38.53 -14.61
C ARG A 227 28.97 37.15 -15.32
N LYS A 228 29.99 36.88 -16.12
CA LYS A 228 30.14 35.58 -16.80
C LYS A 228 30.34 34.46 -15.79
N LYS A 229 31.23 34.60 -14.83
CA LYS A 229 31.48 33.63 -13.77
C LYS A 229 30.21 33.33 -12.95
N ILE A 230 29.43 34.34 -12.61
CA ILE A 230 28.15 34.16 -11.88
C ILE A 230 27.15 33.40 -12.73
N ARG A 231 27.02 33.69 -14.02
CA ARG A 231 26.14 32.96 -14.94
C ARG A 231 26.52 31.47 -15.05
N ASP A 232 27.81 31.18 -15.15
CA ASP A 232 28.29 29.81 -15.25
C ASP A 232 28.01 29.02 -13.95
N LYS A 233 28.19 29.64 -12.77
CA LYS A 233 27.80 29.05 -11.49
C LYS A 233 26.30 28.80 -11.39
N ILE A 234 25.45 29.70 -11.88
CA ILE A 234 23.98 29.49 -11.91
C ILE A 234 23.63 28.26 -12.77
N LYS A 235 24.21 28.17 -13.99
CA LYS A 235 23.99 27.03 -14.87
C LYS A 235 24.41 25.70 -14.27
N GLU A 236 25.58 25.66 -13.63
CA GLU A 236 26.08 24.47 -12.93
C GLU A 236 25.12 24.01 -11.83
N LYS A 237 24.65 24.96 -10.99
CA LYS A 237 23.69 24.65 -9.92
C LYS A 237 22.33 24.20 -10.44
N GLU A 238 21.79 24.85 -11.49
CA GLU A 238 20.53 24.47 -12.11
C GLU A 238 20.62 23.09 -12.80
N ALA A 239 21.77 22.75 -13.40
CA ALA A 239 22.03 21.43 -13.97
C ALA A 239 22.03 20.30 -12.90
N GLY A 240 22.41 20.61 -11.67
CA GLY A 240 22.37 19.67 -10.55
C GLY A 240 20.98 19.39 -9.99
N LEU A 241 19.93 20.03 -10.54
CA LEU A 241 18.51 19.81 -10.19
C LEU A 241 17.80 18.83 -11.14
N ILE A 242 18.42 18.45 -12.26
CA ILE A 242 17.92 17.49 -13.25
C ILE A 242 18.47 16.10 -12.93
#